data_6d5f9c066339766824941e90fb2aaa0a
#
_entry.id   6d5f9c066339766824941e90fb2aaa0a
#
_cell.length_a   1.000
_cell.length_b   1.000
_cell.length_c   1.000
_cell.angle_alpha   90.00
_cell.angle_beta   90.00
_cell.angle_gamma   90.00
#
_symmetry.space_group_name_H-M   'P 1'
#
loop_
_entity.id
_entity.type
_entity.pdbx_description
1 polymer ?
#
loop_
_entity_poly.entity_id
_entity_poly.type
_entity_poly.pdbx_seq_one_letter_code
_entity_poly.pdbx_strand_id
1 'polypeptide(L)'
;MKKIYFMILMLVLISTNQAFGHKLISHDDSHRNFESALVIPDHKISWAIYDNLGVNEAKFYTFEAKKGDSFYASIVIPKIQGLENYAPTLVMVGEDNFFRDKVIYENGFPGKEFYEPFGQVTYWERQELRTEIPKDGTYFIVVTDEKNQSGKYSLAVGEIEDFSGENMFTLLPKAWLDTKFFVNDYVSIVIAFGIFLAMCSVPVIAIFKKRKTKL
;
A
#
# COMPACT_ATOMS: atom_id res chain seq x y z
N MET A 1 1.52 -13.74 -38.53
CA MET A 1 1.70 -12.57 -37.65
C MET A 1 0.58 -12.46 -36.60
N LYS A 2 -0.73 -12.45 -36.94
CA LYS A 2 -1.83 -12.36 -35.95
C LYS A 2 -1.79 -13.44 -34.85
N LYS A 3 -1.42 -14.67 -35.18
CA LYS A 3 -1.29 -15.79 -34.22
C LYS A 3 -0.13 -15.58 -33.21
N ILE A 4 0.95 -14.94 -33.63
CA ILE A 4 2.11 -14.66 -32.79
C ILE A 4 1.76 -13.57 -31.76
N TYR A 5 1.07 -12.50 -32.17
CA TYR A 5 0.61 -11.47 -31.24
C TYR A 5 -0.40 -11.98 -30.23
N PHE A 6 -1.31 -12.87 -30.66
CA PHE A 6 -2.26 -13.53 -29.75
C PHE A 6 -1.53 -14.45 -28.75
N MET A 7 -0.52 -15.17 -29.20
CA MET A 7 0.27 -16.06 -28.35
C MET A 7 1.12 -15.28 -27.33
N ILE A 8 1.71 -14.15 -27.73
CA ILE A 8 2.43 -13.24 -26.83
C ILE A 8 1.47 -12.64 -25.81
N LEU A 9 0.29 -12.18 -26.22
CA LEU A 9 -0.74 -11.66 -25.32
C LEU A 9 -1.20 -12.71 -24.32
N MET A 10 -1.41 -13.96 -24.76
CA MET A 10 -1.74 -15.08 -23.87
C MET A 10 -0.61 -15.41 -22.91
N LEU A 11 0.64 -15.37 -23.34
CA LEU A 11 1.82 -15.61 -22.49
C LEU A 11 1.94 -14.53 -21.39
N VAL A 12 1.68 -13.28 -21.73
CA VAL A 12 1.65 -12.16 -20.76
C VAL A 12 0.50 -12.33 -19.76
N LEU A 13 -0.66 -12.80 -20.20
CA LEU A 13 -1.83 -13.04 -19.32
C LEU A 13 -1.65 -14.27 -18.40
N ILE A 14 -0.86 -15.26 -18.80
CA ILE A 14 -0.60 -16.46 -17.99
C ILE A 14 0.54 -16.25 -16.97
N SER A 15 1.43 -15.28 -17.22
CA SER A 15 2.55 -14.97 -16.32
C SER A 15 2.18 -14.08 -15.14
N THR A 16 0.91 -13.71 -14.98
CA THR A 16 0.47 -13.02 -13.77
C THR A 16 0.39 -14.04 -12.63
N ASN A 17 1.48 -14.19 -11.88
CA ASN A 17 1.37 -14.72 -10.53
C ASN A 17 0.31 -13.90 -9.81
N GLN A 18 -0.58 -14.55 -9.08
CA GLN A 18 -1.54 -13.86 -8.24
C GLN A 18 -0.73 -13.06 -7.20
N ALA A 19 -0.41 -11.84 -7.53
CA ALA A 19 0.12 -10.89 -6.56
C ALA A 19 -1.09 -10.44 -5.74
N PHE A 20 -1.30 -11.08 -4.62
CA PHE A 20 -2.22 -10.62 -3.61
C PHE A 20 -1.66 -9.32 -3.05
N GLY A 21 -2.48 -8.34 -2.89
CA GLY A 21 -2.08 -7.01 -2.43
C GLY A 21 -3.09 -6.44 -1.45
N HIS A 22 -2.63 -5.49 -0.67
CA HIS A 22 -3.53 -4.74 0.21
C HIS A 22 -4.45 -3.81 -0.60
N LYS A 23 -5.67 -3.61 -0.15
CA LYS A 23 -6.51 -2.50 -0.63
C LYS A 23 -5.95 -1.18 -0.12
N LEU A 24 -5.86 -0.18 -0.98
CA LEU A 24 -5.35 1.13 -0.58
C LEU A 24 -6.47 2.01 -0.02
N ILE A 25 -6.25 2.59 1.16
CA ILE A 25 -7.05 3.69 1.67
C ILE A 25 -6.38 4.99 1.24
N SER A 26 -7.09 5.81 0.44
CA SER A 26 -6.65 7.15 0.08
C SER A 26 -7.15 8.16 1.11
N HIS A 27 -6.35 9.17 1.44
CA HIS A 27 -6.67 10.19 2.43
C HIS A 27 -6.11 11.57 2.01
N ASP A 28 -6.54 12.61 2.72
CA ASP A 28 -6.18 14.01 2.48
C ASP A 28 -5.15 14.56 3.48
N ASP A 29 -4.53 13.68 4.27
CA ASP A 29 -3.54 14.03 5.30
C ASP A 29 -4.10 14.82 6.52
N SER A 30 -5.43 14.82 6.72
CA SER A 30 -6.07 15.57 7.81
C SER A 30 -6.04 14.89 9.19
N HIS A 31 -5.73 13.61 9.26
CA HIS A 31 -5.84 12.73 10.43
C HIS A 31 -4.68 12.91 11.45
N ARG A 32 -4.65 14.09 12.08
CA ARG A 32 -3.58 14.53 12.99
C ARG A 32 -3.96 14.55 14.47
N ASN A 33 -5.17 14.14 14.79
CA ASN A 33 -5.68 14.02 16.16
C ASN A 33 -6.78 12.97 16.22
N PHE A 34 -7.30 12.67 17.41
CA PHE A 34 -8.33 11.65 17.61
C PHE A 34 -9.64 11.98 16.90
N GLU A 35 -10.05 13.27 16.86
CA GLU A 35 -11.30 13.72 16.25
C GLU A 35 -11.26 13.63 14.72
N SER A 36 -10.08 13.76 14.12
CA SER A 36 -9.89 13.69 12.67
C SER A 36 -9.27 12.37 12.22
N ALA A 37 -9.25 11.34 13.08
CA ALA A 37 -8.65 10.06 12.78
C ALA A 37 -9.22 9.43 11.48
N LEU A 38 -8.34 8.88 10.65
CA LEU A 38 -8.72 8.21 9.42
C LEU A 38 -9.42 6.88 9.73
N VAL A 39 -10.64 6.72 9.25
CA VAL A 39 -11.42 5.50 9.49
C VAL A 39 -10.91 4.33 8.65
N ILE A 40 -10.61 3.22 9.30
CA ILE A 40 -10.36 1.92 8.70
C ILE A 40 -11.68 1.15 8.72
N PRO A 41 -12.31 0.86 7.55
CA PRO A 41 -13.71 0.36 7.51
C PRO A 41 -13.90 -1.00 8.19
N ASP A 42 -12.96 -1.92 8.02
CA ASP A 42 -12.92 -3.23 8.68
C ASP A 42 -11.45 -3.60 8.91
N HIS A 43 -11.04 -3.65 10.17
CA HIS A 43 -9.68 -3.93 10.57
C HIS A 43 -9.18 -5.35 10.26
N LYS A 44 -10.08 -6.26 9.86
CA LYS A 44 -9.73 -7.63 9.45
C LYS A 44 -9.31 -7.71 7.99
N ILE A 45 -9.86 -6.79 7.16
CA ILE A 45 -9.51 -6.71 5.75
C ILE A 45 -8.11 -6.12 5.59
N SER A 46 -7.39 -6.64 4.62
CA SER A 46 -6.02 -6.25 4.31
C SER A 46 -5.96 -4.89 3.63
N TRP A 47 -5.64 -3.84 4.41
CA TRP A 47 -5.49 -2.46 3.97
C TRP A 47 -4.04 -2.02 3.97
N ALA A 48 -3.66 -1.17 3.03
CA ALA A 48 -2.44 -0.38 3.09
C ALA A 48 -2.77 1.12 3.04
N ILE A 49 -2.07 1.89 3.83
CA ILE A 49 -2.20 3.35 3.91
C ILE A 49 -0.81 3.92 3.71
N TYR A 50 -0.59 4.59 2.57
CA TYR A 50 0.66 5.26 2.28
C TYR A 50 0.64 6.66 2.88
N ASP A 51 1.57 6.94 3.76
CA ASP A 51 1.57 8.19 4.52
C ASP A 51 2.98 8.78 4.67
N ASN A 52 3.02 10.00 5.15
CA ASN A 52 4.25 10.71 5.46
C ASN A 52 4.13 11.40 6.82
N LEU A 53 5.03 11.06 7.74
CA LEU A 53 5.10 11.68 9.04
C LEU A 53 6.04 12.88 8.99
N GLY A 54 5.55 14.04 9.42
CA GLY A 54 6.36 15.24 9.62
C GLY A 54 7.14 15.22 10.94
N VAL A 55 8.04 16.16 11.10
CA VAL A 55 8.77 16.36 12.36
C VAL A 55 7.80 16.79 13.47
N ASN A 56 7.85 16.13 14.63
CA ASN A 56 6.95 16.37 15.77
C ASN A 56 5.46 16.13 15.43
N GLU A 57 5.16 15.28 14.46
CA GLU A 57 3.82 14.94 14.04
C GLU A 57 3.40 13.57 14.57
N ALA A 58 2.09 13.35 14.68
CA ALA A 58 1.48 12.06 14.87
C ALA A 58 0.32 11.88 13.87
N LYS A 59 0.09 10.66 13.42
CA LYS A 59 -1.02 10.28 12.55
C LYS A 59 -1.96 9.34 13.29
N PHE A 60 -3.25 9.53 13.09
CA PHE A 60 -4.30 8.85 13.83
C PHE A 60 -5.22 8.10 12.88
N TYR A 61 -5.44 6.84 13.19
CA TYR A 61 -6.36 5.95 12.47
C TYR A 61 -7.32 5.35 13.47
N THR A 62 -8.55 5.08 13.08
CA THR A 62 -9.58 4.52 13.97
C THR A 62 -10.34 3.37 13.31
N PHE A 63 -10.78 2.43 14.13
CA PHE A 63 -11.60 1.30 13.71
C PHE A 63 -12.48 0.79 14.84
N GLU A 64 -13.59 0.16 14.47
CA GLU A 64 -14.45 -0.55 15.40
C GLU A 64 -14.03 -2.03 15.47
N ALA A 65 -14.03 -2.60 16.68
CA ALA A 65 -13.70 -4.00 16.86
C ALA A 65 -14.54 -4.65 17.98
N LYS A 66 -14.66 -5.97 17.90
CA LYS A 66 -15.36 -6.79 18.91
C LYS A 66 -14.35 -7.58 19.71
N LYS A 67 -14.71 -7.86 20.97
CA LYS A 67 -13.94 -8.74 21.84
C LYS A 67 -13.66 -10.08 21.14
N GLY A 68 -12.40 -10.50 21.17
CA GLY A 68 -11.95 -11.74 20.55
C GLY A 68 -11.59 -11.63 19.07
N ASP A 69 -11.79 -10.45 18.44
CA ASP A 69 -11.30 -10.23 17.09
C ASP A 69 -9.76 -10.28 17.08
N SER A 70 -9.20 -10.95 16.08
CA SER A 70 -7.75 -10.88 15.81
C SER A 70 -7.43 -9.53 15.19
N PHE A 71 -6.42 -8.87 15.71
CA PHE A 71 -5.92 -7.61 15.17
C PHE A 71 -4.49 -7.77 14.69
N TYR A 72 -4.23 -7.23 13.50
CA TYR A 72 -2.91 -7.12 12.89
C TYR A 72 -2.67 -5.73 12.37
N ALA A 73 -1.50 -5.18 12.66
CA ALA A 73 -0.99 -3.99 12.01
C ALA A 73 0.53 -4.04 11.90
N SER A 74 1.09 -3.48 10.82
CA SER A 74 2.53 -3.34 10.68
C SER A 74 2.92 -2.01 10.04
N ILE A 75 4.12 -1.52 10.36
CA ILE A 75 4.75 -0.39 9.70
C ILE A 75 5.88 -0.90 8.82
N VAL A 76 5.78 -0.58 7.54
CA VAL A 76 6.80 -0.88 6.56
C VAL A 76 7.34 0.41 5.94
N ILE A 77 8.65 0.48 5.77
CA ILE A 77 9.36 1.63 5.22
C ILE A 77 9.90 1.26 3.84
N PRO A 78 9.59 2.03 2.78
CA PRO A 78 10.15 1.74 1.47
C PRO A 78 11.68 1.88 1.51
N LYS A 79 12.36 0.94 0.86
CA LYS A 79 13.83 0.93 0.79
C LYS A 79 14.31 1.95 -0.24
N ILE A 80 14.21 3.23 0.13
CA ILE A 80 14.64 4.37 -0.67
C ILE A 80 15.65 5.21 0.12
N GLN A 81 16.47 5.97 -0.59
CA GLN A 81 17.52 6.79 -0.01
C GLN A 81 16.97 7.78 1.04
N GLY A 82 17.60 7.84 2.20
CA GLY A 82 17.27 8.75 3.29
C GLY A 82 16.33 8.14 4.34
N LEU A 83 15.77 6.96 4.12
CA LEU A 83 14.90 6.27 5.07
C LEU A 83 15.55 5.07 5.77
N GLU A 84 16.85 4.86 5.59
CA GLU A 84 17.58 3.70 6.12
C GLU A 84 17.47 3.59 7.65
N ASN A 85 17.48 4.72 8.34
CA ASN A 85 17.41 4.81 9.80
C ASN A 85 16.04 5.24 10.33
N TYR A 86 15.06 5.41 9.45
CA TYR A 86 13.71 5.83 9.83
C TYR A 86 12.90 4.63 10.33
N ALA A 87 12.34 4.76 11.53
CA ALA A 87 11.56 3.71 12.18
C ALA A 87 10.52 4.33 13.12
N PRO A 88 9.39 4.81 12.59
CA PRO A 88 8.32 5.34 13.41
C PRO A 88 7.68 4.27 14.28
N THR A 89 7.04 4.69 15.36
CA THR A 89 6.39 3.83 16.34
C THR A 89 4.89 3.75 16.07
N LEU A 90 4.36 2.53 16.08
CA LEU A 90 2.93 2.24 16.07
C LEU A 90 2.46 1.95 17.50
N VAL A 91 1.38 2.60 17.93
CA VAL A 91 0.73 2.36 19.21
C VAL A 91 -0.75 2.12 18.98
N MET A 92 -1.33 1.06 19.57
CA MET A 92 -2.77 0.86 19.62
C MET A 92 -3.33 1.35 20.95
N VAL A 93 -4.45 2.07 20.91
CA VAL A 93 -5.12 2.66 22.08
C VAL A 93 -6.62 2.40 21.98
N GLY A 94 -7.24 1.89 23.05
CA GLY A 94 -8.71 1.86 23.16
C GLY A 94 -9.26 3.22 23.60
N GLU A 95 -10.52 3.50 23.28
CA GLU A 95 -11.20 4.78 23.54
C GLU A 95 -11.14 5.21 25.02
N ASP A 96 -11.14 4.28 25.94
CA ASP A 96 -11.08 4.54 27.39
C ASP A 96 -9.67 4.55 27.99
N ASN A 97 -8.64 4.67 27.16
CA ASN A 97 -7.21 4.65 27.55
C ASN A 97 -6.77 3.41 28.35
N PHE A 98 -7.61 2.37 28.46
CA PHE A 98 -7.30 1.16 29.22
C PHE A 98 -6.35 0.21 28.49
N PHE A 99 -6.19 0.38 27.19
CA PHE A 99 -5.35 -0.48 26.37
C PHE A 99 -4.23 0.34 25.72
N ARG A 100 -3.07 0.30 26.37
CA ARG A 100 -1.80 0.72 25.76
C ARG A 100 -0.95 -0.53 25.58
N ASP A 101 -1.23 -1.31 24.55
CA ASP A 101 -0.19 -2.19 24.09
C ASP A 101 0.84 -1.33 23.37
N LYS A 102 1.81 -0.89 24.17
CA LYS A 102 3.06 -0.40 23.60
C LYS A 102 3.66 -1.60 22.90
N VAL A 103 3.53 -1.63 21.60
CA VAL A 103 4.17 -2.66 20.79
C VAL A 103 5.65 -2.61 21.14
N ILE A 104 6.09 -3.64 21.82
CA ILE A 104 7.49 -3.83 22.14
C ILE A 104 8.17 -4.04 20.81
N TYR A 105 9.14 -3.21 20.50
CA TYR A 105 10.06 -3.39 19.39
C TYR A 105 10.77 -4.73 19.54
N GLU A 106 10.17 -5.80 19.05
CA GLU A 106 10.97 -6.97 18.72
C GLU A 106 11.74 -6.64 17.46
N ASN A 107 12.98 -6.13 17.66
CA ASN A 107 13.99 -5.91 16.63
C ASN A 107 13.62 -4.89 15.53
N GLY A 108 13.03 -3.76 15.87
CA GLY A 108 12.63 -2.74 14.90
C GLY A 108 13.71 -2.14 14.02
N PHE A 109 14.99 -2.45 14.24
CA PHE A 109 16.08 -1.93 13.44
C PHE A 109 17.22 -2.95 13.29
N PRO A 110 17.64 -3.26 12.05
CA PRO A 110 17.24 -2.69 10.73
C PRO A 110 15.90 -3.19 10.19
N GLY A 111 15.19 -4.10 10.85
CA GLY A 111 13.96 -4.72 10.40
C GLY A 111 14.19 -5.82 9.36
N LYS A 112 13.14 -6.59 9.09
CA LYS A 112 13.16 -7.63 8.06
C LYS A 112 12.91 -7.01 6.69
N GLU A 113 13.78 -7.28 5.74
CA GLU A 113 13.52 -6.89 4.35
C GLU A 113 12.53 -7.87 3.71
N PHE A 114 11.58 -7.33 2.95
CA PHE A 114 10.75 -8.11 2.05
C PHE A 114 10.51 -7.38 0.74
N TYR A 115 10.31 -8.15 -0.31
CA TYR A 115 9.99 -7.64 -1.63
C TYR A 115 8.50 -7.80 -1.90
N GLU A 116 7.83 -6.70 -2.22
CA GLU A 116 6.44 -6.67 -2.62
C GLU A 116 6.36 -6.76 -4.16
N PRO A 117 5.86 -7.89 -4.72
CA PRO A 117 5.99 -8.16 -6.15
C PRO A 117 5.05 -7.34 -7.03
N PHE A 118 3.89 -6.91 -6.53
CA PHE A 118 2.93 -6.14 -7.32
C PHE A 118 3.47 -4.74 -7.64
N GLY A 119 3.90 -4.00 -6.64
CA GLY A 119 4.54 -2.70 -6.81
C GLY A 119 6.01 -2.79 -7.20
N GLN A 120 6.61 -3.98 -7.15
CA GLN A 120 8.04 -4.18 -7.37
C GLN A 120 8.89 -3.29 -6.45
N VAL A 121 8.57 -3.29 -5.17
CA VAL A 121 9.22 -2.48 -4.15
C VAL A 121 9.78 -3.35 -3.05
N THR A 122 10.99 -3.04 -2.58
CA THR A 122 11.53 -3.62 -1.37
C THR A 122 11.23 -2.70 -0.19
N TYR A 123 10.81 -3.30 0.91
CA TYR A 123 10.52 -2.61 2.15
C TYR A 123 11.38 -3.17 3.29
N TRP A 124 11.54 -2.36 4.35
CA TRP A 124 11.91 -2.81 5.69
C TRP A 124 10.67 -2.85 6.56
N GLU A 125 10.33 -4.00 7.09
CA GLU A 125 9.31 -4.14 8.13
C GLU A 125 9.93 -3.71 9.47
N ARG A 126 9.50 -2.54 9.96
CA ARG A 126 10.07 -1.93 11.17
C ARG A 126 9.36 -2.38 12.43
N GLN A 127 8.06 -2.65 12.32
CA GLN A 127 7.24 -2.96 13.47
C GLN A 127 6.02 -3.78 13.05
N GLU A 128 5.69 -4.78 13.84
CA GLU A 128 4.51 -5.62 13.68
C GLU A 128 3.77 -5.71 15.02
N LEU A 129 2.46 -5.60 14.99
CA LEU A 129 1.57 -5.80 16.12
C LEU A 129 0.57 -6.90 15.78
N ARG A 130 0.55 -7.94 16.59
CA ARG A 130 -0.50 -8.98 16.60
C ARG A 130 -1.07 -9.09 18.00
N THR A 131 -2.38 -8.95 18.12
CA THR A 131 -3.05 -9.09 19.41
C THR A 131 -4.51 -9.50 19.21
N GLU A 132 -5.16 -9.90 20.30
CA GLU A 132 -6.60 -10.12 20.36
C GLU A 132 -7.27 -8.91 20.99
N ILE A 133 -8.40 -8.48 20.43
CA ILE A 133 -9.18 -7.36 20.94
C ILE A 133 -9.80 -7.73 22.29
N PRO A 134 -9.51 -7.00 23.38
CA PRO A 134 -9.93 -7.39 24.73
C PRO A 134 -11.41 -7.12 25.03
N LYS A 135 -12.02 -6.14 24.34
CA LYS A 135 -13.43 -5.75 24.51
C LYS A 135 -13.99 -5.09 23.26
N ASP A 136 -15.33 -5.04 23.17
CA ASP A 136 -16.00 -4.28 22.10
C ASP A 136 -15.71 -2.78 22.26
N GLY A 137 -15.54 -2.08 21.15
CA GLY A 137 -15.38 -0.62 21.17
C GLY A 137 -14.57 -0.06 19.99
N THR A 138 -14.34 1.24 20.11
CA THR A 138 -13.52 2.02 19.18
C THR A 138 -12.05 1.95 19.59
N TYR A 139 -11.20 1.69 18.62
CA TYR A 139 -9.75 1.63 18.78
C TYR A 139 -9.08 2.62 17.87
N PHE A 140 -7.91 3.07 18.30
CA PHE A 140 -7.06 3.96 17.52
C PHE A 140 -5.68 3.33 17.31
N ILE A 141 -5.14 3.56 16.12
CA ILE A 141 -3.72 3.38 15.84
C ILE A 141 -3.10 4.77 15.78
N VAL A 142 -2.03 4.96 16.53
CA VAL A 142 -1.25 6.21 16.48
C VAL A 142 0.13 5.88 15.96
N VAL A 143 0.54 6.59 14.91
CA VAL A 143 1.89 6.51 14.36
C VAL A 143 2.63 7.79 14.69
N THR A 144 3.78 7.66 15.36
CA THR A 144 4.63 8.78 15.77
C THR A 144 6.10 8.38 15.67
N ASP A 145 7.02 9.32 15.72
CA ASP A 145 8.44 9.03 15.80
C ASP A 145 9.08 9.63 17.05
N GLU A 146 9.61 8.77 17.94
CA GLU A 146 10.26 9.20 19.19
C GLU A 146 11.54 10.03 18.95
N LYS A 147 12.15 9.89 17.78
CA LYS A 147 13.36 10.63 17.37
C LYS A 147 13.03 11.93 16.64
N ASN A 148 11.74 12.25 16.47
CA ASN A 148 11.27 13.41 15.71
C ASN A 148 11.80 13.48 14.28
N GLN A 149 12.00 12.32 13.64
CA GLN A 149 12.37 12.24 12.24
C GLN A 149 11.10 12.38 11.38
N SER A 150 11.28 12.75 10.14
CA SER A 150 10.21 12.75 9.15
C SER A 150 10.48 11.67 8.09
N GLY A 151 9.42 11.10 7.52
CA GLY A 151 9.61 10.11 6.48
C GLY A 151 8.33 9.43 6.05
N LYS A 152 8.42 8.77 4.91
CA LYS A 152 7.34 7.97 4.34
C LYS A 152 7.26 6.60 5.02
N TYR A 153 6.05 6.14 5.27
CA TYR A 153 5.78 4.79 5.75
C TYR A 153 4.49 4.27 5.12
N SER A 154 4.33 2.96 5.09
CA SER A 154 3.04 2.32 4.84
C SER A 154 2.58 1.65 6.11
N LEU A 155 1.36 1.99 6.53
CA LEU A 155 0.65 1.27 7.58
C LEU A 155 -0.17 0.16 6.89
N ALA A 156 0.13 -1.10 7.22
CA ALA A 156 -0.69 -2.24 6.84
C ALA A 156 -1.59 -2.62 8.02
N VAL A 157 -2.87 -2.90 7.76
CA VAL A 157 -3.84 -3.35 8.77
C VAL A 157 -4.65 -4.49 8.21
N GLY A 158 -4.86 -5.55 9.01
CA GLY A 158 -5.63 -6.72 8.64
C GLY A 158 -4.92 -7.68 7.69
N GLU A 159 -5.46 -8.89 7.55
CA GLU A 159 -4.83 -9.98 6.82
C GLU A 159 -5.77 -10.65 5.80
N ILE A 160 -7.08 -10.33 5.84
CA ILE A 160 -8.06 -10.93 4.93
C ILE A 160 -8.06 -10.17 3.62
N GLU A 161 -7.65 -10.82 2.56
CA GLU A 161 -7.72 -10.26 1.23
C GLU A 161 -9.16 -10.37 0.70
N ASP A 162 -9.83 -9.25 0.59
CA ASP A 162 -11.18 -9.16 0.04
C ASP A 162 -11.26 -8.06 -1.03
N PHE A 163 -11.30 -8.47 -2.28
CA PHE A 163 -11.49 -7.59 -3.44
C PHE A 163 -12.89 -7.72 -4.04
N SER A 164 -13.85 -8.30 -3.29
CA SER A 164 -15.23 -8.43 -3.73
C SER A 164 -15.84 -7.05 -4.02
N GLY A 165 -16.53 -6.95 -5.15
CA GLY A 165 -17.13 -5.69 -5.60
C GLY A 165 -16.19 -4.69 -6.25
N GLU A 166 -14.89 -4.94 -6.28
CA GLU A 166 -13.91 -4.05 -6.92
C GLU A 166 -13.78 -4.28 -8.42
N ASN A 167 -13.63 -3.20 -9.16
CA ASN A 167 -13.30 -3.27 -10.57
C ASN A 167 -11.77 -3.36 -10.74
N MET A 168 -11.26 -4.57 -10.96
CA MET A 168 -9.82 -4.84 -11.06
C MET A 168 -9.14 -4.07 -12.21
N PHE A 169 -9.85 -3.71 -13.28
CA PHE A 169 -9.28 -2.92 -14.40
C PHE A 169 -8.96 -1.47 -14.01
N THR A 170 -9.60 -0.94 -12.99
CA THR A 170 -9.31 0.39 -12.45
C THR A 170 -8.48 0.32 -11.18
N LEU A 171 -8.74 -0.65 -10.33
CA LEU A 171 -8.07 -0.83 -9.05
C LEU A 171 -6.56 -1.11 -9.24
N LEU A 172 -6.21 -2.11 -10.05
CA LEU A 172 -4.81 -2.51 -10.20
C LEU A 172 -3.92 -1.41 -10.80
N PRO A 173 -4.29 -0.74 -11.92
CA PRO A 173 -3.48 0.36 -12.42
C PRO A 173 -3.33 1.52 -11.43
N LYS A 174 -4.42 1.85 -10.70
CA LYS A 174 -4.38 2.89 -9.67
C LYS A 174 -3.44 2.50 -8.53
N ALA A 175 -3.60 1.31 -7.97
CA ALA A 175 -2.76 0.83 -6.87
C ALA A 175 -1.28 0.78 -7.27
N TRP A 176 -0.97 0.33 -8.49
CA TRP A 176 0.41 0.34 -9.01
C TRP A 176 0.96 1.75 -9.12
N LEU A 177 0.19 2.69 -9.68
CA LEU A 177 0.60 4.09 -9.79
C LEU A 177 0.81 4.72 -8.40
N ASP A 178 -0.12 4.54 -7.48
CA ASP A 178 -0.02 5.05 -6.10
C ASP A 178 1.25 4.53 -5.42
N THR A 179 1.56 3.24 -5.58
CA THR A 179 2.82 2.65 -5.09
C THR A 179 4.04 3.33 -5.70
N LYS A 180 4.06 3.52 -7.03
CA LYS A 180 5.21 4.15 -7.71
C LYS A 180 5.40 5.60 -7.29
N PHE A 181 4.33 6.36 -7.11
CA PHE A 181 4.38 7.72 -6.57
C PHE A 181 4.87 7.72 -5.11
N PHE A 182 4.38 6.80 -4.30
CA PHE A 182 4.79 6.68 -2.91
C PHE A 182 6.29 6.45 -2.77
N VAL A 183 6.88 5.59 -3.59
CA VAL A 183 8.32 5.28 -3.53
C VAL A 183 9.19 6.19 -4.42
N ASN A 184 8.63 7.22 -5.03
CA ASN A 184 9.31 8.13 -5.96
C ASN A 184 9.90 7.45 -7.22
N ASP A 185 9.32 6.31 -7.64
CA ASP A 185 9.77 5.57 -8.84
C ASP A 185 9.12 6.11 -10.12
N TYR A 186 9.40 7.35 -10.44
CA TYR A 186 8.90 8.01 -11.64
C TYR A 186 9.43 7.40 -12.93
N VAL A 187 10.58 6.75 -12.89
CA VAL A 187 11.19 6.09 -14.06
C VAL A 187 10.31 4.94 -14.55
N SER A 188 9.85 4.08 -13.63
CA SER A 188 8.92 3.01 -13.98
C SER A 188 7.61 3.52 -14.56
N ILE A 189 7.09 4.64 -14.05
CA ILE A 189 5.88 5.27 -14.59
C ILE A 189 6.10 5.72 -16.04
N VAL A 190 7.21 6.41 -16.32
CA VAL A 190 7.54 6.89 -17.67
C VAL A 190 7.72 5.74 -18.65
N ILE A 191 8.42 4.67 -18.23
CA ILE A 191 8.62 3.46 -19.05
C ILE A 191 7.27 2.79 -19.36
N ALA A 192 6.43 2.56 -18.35
CA ALA A 192 5.13 1.92 -18.52
C ALA A 192 4.23 2.73 -19.46
N PHE A 193 4.20 4.05 -19.30
CA PHE A 193 3.44 4.93 -20.17
C PHE A 193 3.98 4.94 -21.61
N GLY A 194 5.30 4.92 -21.79
CA GLY A 194 5.94 4.80 -23.10
C GLY A 194 5.58 3.51 -23.82
N ILE A 195 5.60 2.37 -23.10
CA ILE A 195 5.18 1.06 -23.64
C ILE A 195 3.70 1.11 -24.04
N PHE A 196 2.84 1.66 -23.19
CA PHE A 196 1.41 1.81 -23.48
C PHE A 196 1.17 2.62 -24.76
N LEU A 197 1.82 3.78 -24.92
CA LEU A 197 1.74 4.61 -26.11
C LEU A 197 2.24 3.87 -27.36
N ALA A 198 3.34 3.13 -27.24
CA ALA A 198 3.86 2.31 -28.35
C ALA A 198 2.84 1.26 -28.79
N MET A 199 2.23 0.55 -27.84
CA MET A 199 1.19 -0.44 -28.14
C MET A 199 -0.04 0.18 -28.81
N CYS A 200 -0.48 1.36 -28.39
CA CYS A 200 -1.61 2.06 -28.99
C CYS A 200 -1.29 2.59 -30.40
N SER A 201 -0.04 2.95 -30.68
CA SER A 201 0.37 3.50 -31.98
C SER A 201 0.42 2.44 -33.10
N VAL A 202 0.75 1.18 -32.78
CA VAL A 202 0.87 0.08 -33.77
C VAL A 202 -0.41 -0.14 -34.59
N PRO A 203 -1.62 -0.27 -34.03
CA PRO A 203 -2.83 -0.41 -34.83
C PRO A 203 -3.15 0.79 -35.69
N VAL A 204 -2.87 2.01 -35.17
CA VAL A 204 -3.09 3.26 -35.89
C VAL A 204 -2.21 3.31 -37.15
N ILE A 205 -0.92 3.03 -37.01
CA ILE A 205 0.04 2.98 -38.14
C ILE A 205 -0.38 1.92 -39.15
N ALA A 206 -0.84 0.75 -38.68
CA ALA A 206 -1.30 -0.33 -39.57
C ALA A 206 -2.54 0.08 -40.40
N ILE A 207 -3.46 0.83 -39.81
CA ILE A 207 -4.65 1.37 -40.51
C ILE A 207 -4.22 2.38 -41.57
N PHE A 208 -3.32 3.29 -41.24
CA PHE A 208 -2.83 4.29 -42.20
C PHE A 208 -2.06 3.66 -43.37
N LYS A 209 -1.21 2.65 -43.13
CA LYS A 209 -0.54 1.89 -44.20
C LYS A 209 -1.53 1.19 -45.14
N LYS A 210 -2.58 0.56 -44.60
CA LYS A 210 -3.61 -0.08 -45.44
C LYS A 210 -4.40 0.90 -46.31
N ARG A 211 -4.60 2.13 -45.85
CA ARG A 211 -5.29 3.16 -46.64
C ARG A 211 -4.44 3.67 -47.82
N LYS A 212 -3.12 3.81 -47.61
CA LYS A 212 -2.18 4.23 -48.67
C LYS A 212 -1.97 3.18 -49.78
N THR A 213 -2.17 1.92 -49.51
CA THR A 213 -2.04 0.81 -50.50
C THR A 213 -3.31 0.56 -51.31
N LYS A 214 -4.41 1.28 -51.03
CA LYS A 214 -5.69 1.15 -51.75
C LYS A 214 -6.00 2.36 -52.63
N LEU A 215 -5.10 3.34 -52.67
CA LEU A 215 -5.05 4.46 -53.62
C LEU A 215 -3.96 4.24 -54.67
#